data_1e516b88ab3d4a5b0f12b9ea4c3f5754
#
_entry.id   1e516b88ab3d4a5b0f12b9ea4c3f5754
#
_cell.length_a   1.000
_cell.length_b   1.000
_cell.length_c   1.000
_cell.angle_alpha   90.00
_cell.angle_beta   90.00
_cell.angle_gamma   90.00
#
_symmetry.space_group_name_H-M   'P 1'
#
loop_
_entity.id
_entity.type
_entity.pdbx_description
1 polymer ?
#
loop_
_entity_poly.entity_id
_entity_poly.type
_entity_poly.pdbx_seq_one_letter_code
_entity_poly.pdbx_strand_id
1 'polypeptide(L)' 'MTLMSSVAEFCHQHGISRGTFYKLLNEGRGPKAVKIGRRTLISSEAAEEWRRRMEREAAIAASEGA' A
#
# COMPACT_ATOMS: atom_id res chain seq x y z
N MET A 1 -12.84 11.64 9.28
CA MET A 1 -11.52 11.08 8.92
C MET A 1 -11.52 9.58 9.17
N THR A 2 -11.15 8.81 8.16
CA THR A 2 -11.11 7.36 8.27
C THR A 2 -9.76 6.93 8.81
N LEU A 3 -9.75 6.28 9.99
CA LEU A 3 -8.50 5.80 10.59
C LEU A 3 -7.97 4.56 9.90
N MET A 4 -8.85 3.77 9.33
CA MET A 4 -8.49 2.54 8.63
C MET A 4 -9.33 2.41 7.37
N SER A 5 -8.74 1.84 6.33
CA SER A 5 -9.41 1.62 5.05
C SER A 5 -9.47 0.13 4.76
N SER A 6 -10.53 -0.28 4.07
CA SER A 6 -10.60 -1.65 3.55
C SER A 6 -9.65 -1.76 2.35
N VAL A 7 -9.40 -3.00 1.90
CA VAL A 7 -8.58 -3.24 0.71
C VAL A 7 -9.17 -2.51 -0.50
N ALA A 8 -10.49 -2.58 -0.67
CA ALA A 8 -11.15 -1.91 -1.80
C ALA A 8 -10.97 -0.40 -1.76
N GLU A 9 -11.15 0.19 -0.58
CA GLU A 9 -10.98 1.63 -0.40
C GLU A 9 -9.54 2.06 -0.64
N PHE A 10 -8.59 1.31 -0.09
CA PHE A 10 -7.17 1.58 -0.28
C PHE A 10 -6.79 1.55 -1.76
N CYS A 11 -7.21 0.50 -2.46
CA CYS A 11 -6.93 0.36 -3.89
C CYS A 11 -7.54 1.50 -4.70
N HIS A 12 -8.77 1.88 -4.37
CA HIS A 12 -9.44 2.98 -5.06
C HIS A 12 -8.70 4.31 -4.84
N GLN A 13 -8.31 4.58 -3.59
CA GLN A 13 -7.61 5.81 -3.24
C GLN A 13 -6.24 5.92 -3.92
N HIS A 14 -5.58 4.79 -4.13
CA HIS A 14 -4.23 4.78 -4.68
C HIS A 14 -4.18 4.39 -6.16
N GLY A 15 -5.34 4.17 -6.77
CA GLY A 15 -5.41 3.88 -8.21
C GLY A 15 -4.78 2.56 -8.60
N ILE A 16 -4.81 1.56 -7.74
CA ILE A 16 -4.28 0.23 -8.04
C ILE A 16 -5.40 -0.81 -7.97
N SER A 17 -5.19 -1.93 -8.65
CA SER A 17 -6.14 -3.04 -8.62
C SER A 17 -5.90 -3.91 -7.38
N ARG A 18 -6.91 -4.71 -7.02
CA ARG A 18 -6.75 -5.67 -5.92
C ARG A 18 -5.65 -6.68 -6.23
N GLY A 19 -5.55 -7.09 -7.49
CA GLY A 19 -4.49 -8.02 -7.90
C GLY A 19 -3.11 -7.43 -7.64
N THR A 20 -2.91 -6.18 -7.99
CA THR A 20 -1.66 -5.47 -7.73
C THR A 20 -1.38 -5.38 -6.23
N PHE A 21 -2.42 -5.07 -5.44
CA PHE A 21 -2.30 -4.99 -3.99
C PHE A 21 -1.79 -6.31 -3.40
N TYR A 22 -2.43 -7.41 -3.74
CA TYR A 22 -2.04 -8.72 -3.20
C TYR A 22 -0.67 -9.16 -3.71
N LYS A 23 -0.34 -8.82 -4.94
CA LYS A 23 1.00 -9.08 -5.47
C LYS A 23 2.06 -8.36 -4.65
N LEU A 24 1.83 -7.09 -4.34
CA LEU A 24 2.75 -6.32 -3.51
C LEU A 24 2.88 -6.91 -2.11
N LEU A 25 1.78 -7.35 -1.52
CA LEU A 25 1.81 -7.99 -0.21
C LEU A 25 2.65 -9.26 -0.24
N ASN A 26 2.49 -10.09 -1.27
CA ASN A 26 3.23 -11.33 -1.41
C ASN A 26 4.73 -11.07 -1.61
N GLU A 27 5.08 -9.96 -2.22
CA GLU A 27 6.48 -9.58 -2.44
C GLU A 27 7.09 -8.87 -1.24
N GLY A 28 6.31 -8.64 -0.19
CA GLY A 28 6.76 -7.90 0.98
C GLY A 28 6.87 -6.40 0.74
N ARG A 29 6.23 -5.89 -0.30
CA ARG A 29 6.28 -4.49 -0.69
C ARG A 29 4.97 -3.73 -0.49
N GLY A 30 3.97 -4.39 0.06
CA GLY A 30 2.68 -3.76 0.32
C GLY A 30 2.67 -3.00 1.64
N PRO A 31 1.59 -2.29 1.92
CA PRO A 31 1.44 -1.61 3.20
C PRO A 31 1.21 -2.62 4.31
N LYS A 32 1.52 -2.23 5.54
CA LYS A 32 1.22 -3.05 6.70
C LYS A 32 -0.30 -3.11 6.85
N ALA A 33 -0.83 -4.31 6.87
CA ALA A 33 -2.26 -4.53 6.99
C ALA A 33 -2.58 -5.27 8.27
N VAL A 34 -3.74 -4.97 8.84
CA VAL A 34 -4.24 -5.61 10.06
C VAL A 34 -5.46 -6.44 9.68
N LYS A 35 -5.48 -7.68 10.11
CA LYS A 35 -6.63 -8.53 9.88
C LYS A 35 -7.51 -8.55 11.12
N ILE A 36 -8.73 -8.04 11.00
CA ILE A 36 -9.70 -8.01 12.08
C ILE A 36 -10.88 -8.86 11.66
N GLY A 37 -11.04 -10.02 12.28
CA GLY A 37 -12.05 -10.98 11.87
C GLY A 37 -11.77 -11.45 10.45
N ARG A 38 -12.71 -11.20 9.54
CA ARG A 38 -12.56 -11.55 8.13
C ARG A 38 -12.11 -10.38 7.26
N ARG A 39 -11.88 -9.22 7.88
CA ARG A 39 -11.55 -8.01 7.13
C ARG A 39 -10.06 -7.71 7.23
N THR A 40 -9.50 -7.32 6.10
CA THR A 40 -8.14 -6.79 6.05
C THR A 40 -8.25 -5.29 5.96
N LEU A 41 -7.62 -4.60 6.91
CA LEU A 41 -7.69 -3.14 7.01
C LEU A 41 -6.30 -2.54 6.99
N ILE A 42 -6.19 -1.35 6.41
CA ILE A 42 -4.94 -0.62 6.33
C ILE A 42 -5.12 0.70 7.08
N SER A 43 -4.30 0.96 8.10
CA SER A 43 -4.38 2.21 8.84
C SER A 43 -3.87 3.37 7.99
N SER A 44 -4.29 4.59 8.35
CA SER A 44 -3.82 5.78 7.63
C SER A 44 -2.31 5.95 7.77
N GLU A 45 -1.75 5.60 8.92
CA GLU A 45 -0.30 5.67 9.14
C GLU A 45 0.43 4.64 8.27
N ALA A 46 -0.09 3.43 8.18
CA ALA A 46 0.50 2.38 7.35
C ALA A 46 0.46 2.77 5.87
N ALA A 47 -0.64 3.36 5.43
CA ALA A 47 -0.78 3.82 4.06
C ALA A 47 0.21 4.94 3.76
N GLU A 48 0.37 5.88 4.67
CA GLU A 48 1.32 6.99 4.51
C GLU A 48 2.76 6.49 4.44
N GLU A 49 3.14 5.59 5.34
CA GLU A 49 4.48 5.00 5.34
C GLU A 49 4.74 4.25 4.04
N TRP A 50 3.75 3.50 3.57
CA TRP A 50 3.85 2.78 2.31
C TRP A 50 4.06 3.72 1.13
N ARG A 51 3.30 4.83 1.07
CA ARG A 51 3.47 5.82 0.02
C ARG A 51 4.88 6.40 0.01
N ARG A 52 5.39 6.75 1.18
CA ARG A 52 6.76 7.29 1.30
C ARG A 52 7.80 6.29 0.83
N ARG A 53 7.61 5.03 1.18
CA ARG A 53 8.53 3.96 0.76
C ARG A 53 8.50 3.77 -0.75
N MET A 54 7.31 3.77 -1.34
CA MET A 54 7.19 3.62 -2.79
C MET A 54 7.80 4.81 -3.51
N GLU A 55 7.64 6.01 -2.98
CA GLU A 55 8.26 7.20 -3.55
C GLU A 55 9.78 7.13 -3.50
N ARG A 56 10.33 6.64 -2.39
CA ARG A 56 11.78 6.47 -2.27
C ARG A 56 12.31 5.44 -3.27
N GLU A 57 11.61 4.32 -3.42
CA GLU A 57 12.01 3.29 -4.37
C GLU A 57 11.96 3.82 -5.81
N ALA A 58 10.92 4.59 -6.13
CA ALA A 58 10.80 5.19 -7.45
C ALA A 58 11.92 6.19 -7.72
N ALA A 59 12.27 6.99 -6.72
CA ALA A 59 13.35 7.96 -6.84
C ALA A 59 14.71 7.28 -7.05
N ILE A 60 14.96 6.19 -6.32
CA ILE A 60 16.18 5.40 -6.48
C ILE A 60 16.25 4.77 -7.87
N ALA A 61 15.15 4.18 -8.31
CA ALA A 61 15.07 3.56 -9.62
C ALA A 61 15.30 4.59 -10.74
N ALA A 62 14.70 5.77 -10.61
CA ALA A 62 14.90 6.85 -11.58
C ALA A 62 16.34 7.33 -11.61
N SER A 63 16.97 7.41 -10.44
CA SER A 63 18.37 7.82 -10.32
C SER A 63 19.32 6.80 -10.96
N GLU A 64 19.03 5.50 -10.78
CA GLU A 64 19.84 4.43 -11.36
C GLU A 64 19.60 4.30 -12.87
N GLY A 65 18.39 4.60 -13.33
CA GLY A 65 18.05 4.51 -14.73
C GLY A 65 18.52 5.69 -15.59
N ALA A 66 19.04 6.71 -14.96
CA ALA A 66 19.47 7.92 -15.65
C ALA A 66 20.87 7.74 -16.34
#